data_3493bb72f138ffe63e9c2e5ea9701c7d
#
_entry.id   3493bb72f138ffe63e9c2e5ea9701c7d
#
_cell.length_a   1.000
_cell.length_b   1.000
_cell.length_c   1.000
_cell.angle_alpha   90.00
_cell.angle_beta   90.00
_cell.angle_gamma   90.00
#
_symmetry.space_group_name_H-M   'P 1'
#
loop_
_entity.id
_entity.type
_entity.pdbx_description
1 polymer ?
#
loop_
_entity_poly.entity_id
_entity_poly.type
_entity_poly.pdbx_seq_one_letter_code
_entity_poly.pdbx_strand_id
1 'polypeptide(L)'
;MTIKLDTFQTLADPTRRRIVEVLRKGEQPVGDLVAQAGIHQSGVSRHLGILQAAGFVSMRPDKQRRLYSLRPGPFRDLEAWLAPYRRLWEARLDRLGEALNKKRNSRKTPSEGDTHD
;
A
#
# COMPACT_ATOMS: atom_id res chain seq x y z
N MET A 1 3.13 7.85 -18.22
CA MET A 1 4.21 7.20 -17.44
C MET A 1 3.99 5.72 -17.37
N THR A 2 5.03 4.97 -17.65
CA THR A 2 4.93 3.52 -17.69
C THR A 2 5.57 2.94 -16.44
N ILE A 3 4.85 2.05 -15.76
CA ILE A 3 5.40 1.39 -14.59
C ILE A 3 6.10 0.13 -15.04
N LYS A 4 7.16 -0.25 -14.37
CA LYS A 4 7.93 -1.43 -14.72
C LYS A 4 7.12 -2.69 -14.47
N LEU A 5 7.22 -3.64 -15.40
CA LEU A 5 6.47 -4.88 -15.30
C LEU A 5 6.80 -5.65 -14.03
N ASP A 6 8.06 -5.67 -13.64
CA ASP A 6 8.49 -6.41 -12.46
C ASP A 6 7.93 -5.81 -11.16
N THR A 7 7.50 -4.57 -11.15
CA THR A 7 6.86 -3.98 -9.98
C THR A 7 5.57 -4.72 -9.66
N PHE A 8 4.73 -4.93 -10.68
CA PHE A 8 3.49 -5.67 -10.49
C PHE A 8 3.75 -7.14 -10.18
N GLN A 9 4.68 -7.75 -10.88
CA GLN A 9 4.99 -9.16 -10.67
C GLN A 9 5.51 -9.40 -9.26
N THR A 10 6.33 -8.51 -8.76
CA THR A 10 6.88 -8.61 -7.42
C THR A 10 5.77 -8.59 -6.38
N LEU A 11 4.81 -7.69 -6.54
CA LEU A 11 3.72 -7.58 -5.58
C LEU A 11 2.60 -8.59 -5.82
N ALA A 12 2.67 -9.39 -6.88
CA ALA A 12 1.66 -10.41 -7.13
C ALA A 12 1.73 -11.55 -6.12
N ASP A 13 2.91 -11.77 -5.53
CA ASP A 13 3.07 -12.84 -4.55
C ASP A 13 2.59 -12.39 -3.16
N PRO A 14 1.68 -13.12 -2.53
CA PRO A 14 1.14 -12.70 -1.24
C PRO A 14 2.18 -12.69 -0.11
N THR A 15 3.19 -13.55 -0.17
CA THR A 15 4.24 -13.55 0.84
C THR A 15 5.09 -12.29 0.74
N ARG A 16 5.42 -11.88 -0.48
CA ARG A 16 6.18 -10.65 -0.66
C ARG A 16 5.38 -9.43 -0.21
N ARG A 17 4.07 -9.41 -0.49
CA ARG A 17 3.23 -8.32 0.01
C ARG A 17 3.23 -8.27 1.53
N ARG A 18 3.20 -9.43 2.19
CA ARG A 18 3.24 -9.48 3.65
C ARG A 18 4.55 -8.90 4.20
N ILE A 19 5.67 -9.24 3.56
CA ILE A 19 6.96 -8.69 3.97
C ILE A 19 6.96 -7.17 3.83
N VAL A 20 6.45 -6.67 2.72
CA VAL A 20 6.36 -5.23 2.49
C VAL A 20 5.48 -4.59 3.57
N GLU A 21 4.36 -5.21 3.92
CA GLU A 21 3.47 -4.68 4.94
C GLU A 21 4.14 -4.63 6.31
N VAL A 22 4.93 -5.65 6.64
CA VAL A 22 5.66 -5.65 7.90
C VAL A 22 6.71 -4.54 7.91
N LEU A 23 7.42 -4.37 6.80
CA LEU A 23 8.45 -3.34 6.70
C LEU A 23 7.88 -1.92 6.67
N ARG A 24 6.58 -1.78 6.41
CA ARG A 24 5.94 -0.47 6.48
C ARG A 24 6.09 0.15 7.87
N LYS A 25 6.24 -0.69 8.89
CA LYS A 25 6.38 -0.21 10.26
C LYS A 25 7.78 0.34 10.55
N GLY A 26 8.74 0.05 9.70
CA GLY A 26 10.11 0.52 9.85
C GLY A 26 11.12 -0.57 9.57
N GLU A 27 12.39 -0.21 9.67
CA GLU A 27 13.49 -1.12 9.42
C GLU A 27 13.48 -2.28 10.39
N GLN A 28 13.73 -3.48 9.89
CA GLN A 28 13.69 -4.68 10.73
C GLN A 28 14.73 -5.70 10.29
N PRO A 29 15.27 -6.48 11.24
CA PRO A 29 16.17 -7.57 10.90
C PRO A 29 15.41 -8.76 10.34
N VAL A 30 16.13 -9.63 9.61
CA VAL A 30 15.54 -10.80 8.98
C VAL A 30 14.80 -11.68 9.98
N GLY A 31 15.37 -11.85 11.18
CA GLY A 31 14.72 -12.69 12.18
C GLY A 31 13.32 -12.23 12.55
N ASP A 32 13.14 -10.91 12.64
CA ASP A 32 11.82 -10.37 12.96
C ASP A 32 10.87 -10.57 11.78
N LEU A 33 11.37 -10.48 10.55
CA LEU A 33 10.55 -10.73 9.38
C LEU A 33 10.10 -12.17 9.32
N VAL A 34 10.99 -13.12 9.65
CA VAL A 34 10.65 -14.53 9.69
C VAL A 34 9.51 -14.76 10.68
N ALA A 35 9.65 -14.19 11.88
CA ALA A 35 8.66 -14.36 12.92
C ALA A 35 7.30 -13.81 12.51
N GLN A 36 7.29 -12.64 11.89
CA GLN A 36 6.03 -11.98 11.54
C GLN A 36 5.40 -12.50 10.25
N ALA A 37 6.22 -12.93 9.31
CA ALA A 37 5.70 -13.45 8.04
C ALA A 37 5.20 -14.89 8.15
N GLY A 38 5.67 -15.63 9.16
CA GLY A 38 5.21 -17.00 9.35
C GLY A 38 5.73 -17.99 8.33
N ILE A 39 6.90 -17.74 7.77
CA ILE A 39 7.50 -18.66 6.80
C ILE A 39 8.94 -18.95 7.19
N HIS A 40 9.53 -19.96 6.58
CA HIS A 40 10.90 -20.33 6.88
C HIS A 40 11.89 -19.25 6.49
N GLN A 41 12.98 -19.16 7.20
CA GLN A 41 13.99 -18.14 6.94
C GLN A 41 14.52 -18.21 5.51
N SER A 42 14.71 -19.40 4.96
CA SER A 42 15.19 -19.54 3.58
C SER A 42 14.19 -18.92 2.60
N GLY A 43 12.89 -19.10 2.84
CA GLY A 43 11.86 -18.50 2.00
C GLY A 43 11.85 -17.00 2.12
N VAL A 44 12.00 -16.48 3.33
CA VAL A 44 12.05 -15.02 3.54
C VAL A 44 13.26 -14.44 2.83
N SER A 45 14.43 -15.09 2.95
CA SER A 45 15.64 -14.60 2.30
C SER A 45 15.49 -14.54 0.79
N ARG A 46 14.85 -15.56 0.20
CA ARG A 46 14.63 -15.59 -1.24
C ARG A 46 13.71 -14.47 -1.68
N HIS A 47 12.61 -14.27 -0.94
CA HIS A 47 11.67 -13.21 -1.25
C HIS A 47 12.30 -11.82 -1.06
N LEU A 48 13.16 -11.67 -0.05
CA LEU A 48 13.87 -10.40 0.16
C LEU A 48 14.84 -10.13 -0.99
N GLY A 49 15.48 -11.16 -1.53
CA GLY A 49 16.34 -11.01 -2.69
C GLY A 49 15.58 -10.52 -3.91
N ILE A 50 14.38 -11.06 -4.13
CA ILE A 50 13.53 -10.63 -5.23
C ILE A 50 13.07 -9.18 -5.01
N LEU A 51 12.65 -8.86 -3.79
CA LEU A 51 12.23 -7.49 -3.45
C LEU A 51 13.37 -6.50 -3.61
N GLN A 52 14.59 -6.89 -3.23
CA GLN A 52 15.75 -6.03 -3.35
C GLN A 52 16.10 -5.80 -4.82
N ALA A 53 16.07 -6.86 -5.63
CA ALA A 53 16.34 -6.74 -7.07
C ALA A 53 15.31 -5.85 -7.77
N ALA A 54 14.07 -5.86 -7.30
CA ALA A 54 13.02 -5.03 -7.88
C ALA A 54 12.98 -3.62 -7.28
N GLY A 55 13.89 -3.33 -6.36
CA GLY A 55 14.02 -1.98 -5.79
C GLY A 55 13.04 -1.65 -4.68
N PHE A 56 12.33 -2.64 -4.13
CA PHE A 56 11.38 -2.39 -3.06
C PHE A 56 12.02 -2.26 -1.70
N VAL A 57 13.17 -2.91 -1.49
CA VAL A 57 13.84 -2.88 -0.20
C VAL A 57 15.32 -2.63 -0.36
N SER A 58 15.94 -2.11 0.68
CA SER A 58 17.38 -2.03 0.79
C SER A 58 17.82 -2.73 2.06
N MET A 59 19.07 -3.13 2.09
CA MET A 59 19.63 -3.83 3.23
C MET A 59 20.87 -3.11 3.70
N ARG A 60 21.03 -3.03 5.01
CA ARG A 60 22.27 -2.56 5.59
C ARG A 60 22.70 -3.50 6.71
N PRO A 61 24.00 -3.71 6.87
CA PRO A 61 24.45 -4.55 7.96
C PRO A 61 24.43 -3.74 9.27
N ASP A 62 24.16 -4.44 10.37
CA ASP A 62 24.25 -3.87 11.71
C ASP A 62 24.81 -4.94 12.60
N LYS A 63 26.12 -4.93 12.81
CA LYS A 63 26.87 -5.94 13.55
C LYS A 63 26.68 -7.30 12.84
N GLN A 64 26.04 -8.27 13.47
CA GLN A 64 25.81 -9.56 12.85
C GLN A 64 24.45 -9.69 12.23
N ARG A 65 23.66 -8.62 12.22
CA ARG A 65 22.32 -8.64 11.67
C ARG A 65 22.29 -7.95 10.31
N ARG A 66 21.30 -8.28 9.53
CA ARG A 66 21.00 -7.58 8.28
C ARG A 66 19.65 -6.90 8.45
N LEU A 67 19.63 -5.60 8.32
CA LEU A 67 18.42 -4.82 8.49
C LEU A 67 17.86 -4.42 7.13
N TYR A 68 16.58 -4.66 6.95
CA TYR A 68 15.88 -4.36 5.70
C TYR A 68 14.91 -3.21 5.91
N SER A 69 14.80 -2.35 4.92
CA SER A 69 13.86 -1.23 4.95
C SER A 69 13.27 -1.00 3.57
N LEU A 70 12.10 -0.38 3.51
CA LEU A 70 11.45 -0.09 2.24
C LEU A 70 12.13 1.08 1.53
N ARG A 71 12.15 1.01 0.21
CA ARG A 71 12.63 2.11 -0.62
C ARG A 71 11.43 2.75 -1.30
N PRO A 72 11.43 4.07 -1.46
CA PRO A 72 10.26 4.77 -1.98
C PRO A 72 10.05 4.64 -3.50
N GLY A 73 11.08 4.27 -4.26
CA GLY A 73 11.01 4.29 -5.72
C GLY A 73 9.81 3.58 -6.32
N PRO A 74 9.66 2.25 -6.09
CA PRO A 74 8.53 1.54 -6.68
C PRO A 74 7.17 2.05 -6.21
N PHE A 75 7.09 2.55 -4.97
CA PHE A 75 5.83 3.09 -4.46
C PHE A 75 5.49 4.41 -5.13
N ARG A 76 6.48 5.23 -5.45
CA ARG A 76 6.24 6.45 -6.23
C ARG A 76 5.78 6.11 -7.64
N ASP A 77 6.33 5.05 -8.24
CA ASP A 77 5.91 4.62 -9.56
C ASP A 77 4.48 4.11 -9.53
N LEU A 78 4.11 3.35 -8.49
CA LEU A 78 2.74 2.87 -8.32
C LEU A 78 1.78 4.04 -8.13
N GLU A 79 2.16 5.02 -7.33
CA GLU A 79 1.34 6.19 -7.09
C GLU A 79 1.10 6.95 -8.40
N ALA A 80 2.15 7.15 -9.19
CA ALA A 80 2.04 7.84 -10.47
C ALA A 80 1.13 7.07 -11.44
N TRP A 81 1.24 5.74 -11.44
CA TRP A 81 0.40 4.93 -12.31
C TRP A 81 -1.07 4.97 -11.86
N LEU A 82 -1.31 5.00 -10.55
CA LEU A 82 -2.66 5.03 -10.01
C LEU A 82 -3.32 6.39 -10.11
N ALA A 83 -2.56 7.46 -10.22
CA ALA A 83 -3.09 8.82 -10.13
C ALA A 83 -4.26 9.11 -11.08
N PRO A 84 -4.21 8.73 -12.38
CA PRO A 84 -5.34 9.00 -13.26
C PRO A 84 -6.59 8.24 -12.85
N TYR A 85 -6.41 7.01 -12.35
CA TYR A 85 -7.55 6.18 -11.93
C TYR A 85 -8.14 6.70 -10.63
N ARG A 86 -7.27 7.16 -9.71
CA ARG A 86 -7.75 7.74 -8.46
C ARG A 86 -8.60 8.98 -8.73
N ARG A 87 -8.16 9.85 -9.65
CA ARG A 87 -8.93 11.03 -10.01
C ARG A 87 -10.28 10.67 -10.60
N LEU A 88 -10.33 9.63 -11.43
CA LEU A 88 -11.58 9.15 -12.01
C LEU A 88 -12.53 8.68 -10.92
N TRP A 89 -12.04 7.87 -9.98
CA TRP A 89 -12.87 7.34 -8.92
C TRP A 89 -13.31 8.40 -7.92
N GLU A 90 -12.42 9.34 -7.61
CA GLU A 90 -12.78 10.46 -6.73
C GLU A 90 -13.90 11.29 -7.35
N ALA A 91 -13.82 11.58 -8.63
CA ALA A 91 -14.86 12.33 -9.30
C ALA A 91 -16.19 11.57 -9.27
N ARG A 92 -16.15 10.26 -9.49
CA ARG A 92 -17.36 9.45 -9.45
C ARG A 92 -17.95 9.37 -8.04
N LEU A 93 -17.10 9.24 -7.03
CA LEU A 93 -17.55 9.20 -5.65
C LEU A 93 -18.12 10.54 -5.22
N ASP A 94 -17.53 11.63 -5.67
CA ASP A 94 -18.07 12.96 -5.38
C ASP A 94 -19.46 13.12 -5.98
N ARG A 95 -19.65 12.68 -7.23
CA ARG A 95 -20.97 12.76 -7.86
C ARG A 95 -21.98 11.89 -7.13
N LEU A 96 -21.58 10.69 -6.70
CA LEU A 96 -22.45 9.83 -5.93
C LEU A 96 -22.79 10.46 -4.60
N GLY A 97 -21.81 11.05 -3.93
CA GLY A 97 -22.03 11.74 -2.67
C GLY A 97 -23.01 12.88 -2.80
N GLU A 98 -22.87 13.67 -3.88
CA GLU A 98 -23.79 14.75 -4.14
C GLU A 98 -25.20 14.25 -4.42
N ALA A 99 -25.34 13.19 -5.20
CA ALA A 99 -26.63 12.60 -5.50
C ALA A 99 -27.30 12.07 -4.24
N LEU A 100 -26.52 11.41 -3.37
CA LEU A 100 -27.06 10.91 -2.11
C LEU A 100 -27.47 12.04 -1.17
N ASN A 101 -26.67 13.10 -1.11
CA ASN A 101 -27.01 14.24 -0.30
C ASN A 101 -28.27 14.92 -0.82
N LYS A 102 -28.40 15.06 -2.12
CA LYS A 102 -29.56 15.68 -2.71
C LYS A 102 -30.80 14.86 -2.40
N LYS A 103 -30.72 13.54 -2.53
CA LYS A 103 -31.84 12.66 -2.25
C LYS A 103 -32.21 12.73 -0.78
N ARG A 104 -31.20 12.75 0.10
CA ARG A 104 -31.45 12.85 1.52
C ARG A 104 -32.11 14.17 1.89
N ASN A 105 -31.64 15.26 1.28
CA ASN A 105 -32.20 16.56 1.55
C ASN A 105 -33.66 16.66 1.07
N SER A 106 -33.98 16.04 -0.06
CA SER A 106 -35.34 16.09 -0.55
C SER A 106 -36.29 15.26 0.30
N ARG A 107 -35.75 14.31 1.10
CA ARG A 107 -36.60 13.52 1.99
C ARG A 107 -36.83 14.22 3.31
N LYS A 108 -35.98 15.19 3.68
CA LYS A 108 -36.14 15.84 4.94
C LYS A 108 -37.26 16.81 4.89
N THR A 109 -38.04 16.90 5.94
CA THR A 109 -39.05 17.92 6.04
C THR A 109 -38.42 19.21 6.56
N PRO A 110 -39.01 20.34 6.28
CA PRO A 110 -38.46 21.59 6.78
C PRO A 110 -38.30 21.63 8.29
N SER A 111 -39.21 20.98 9.01
CA SER A 111 -39.13 21.03 10.46
C SER A 111 -37.91 20.29 10.95
N GLU A 112 -37.47 19.32 10.19
CA GLU A 112 -36.30 18.64 10.63
C GLU A 112 -35.08 19.45 10.36
N GLY A 113 -35.06 20.18 9.35
CA GLY A 113 -33.92 21.00 9.02
C GLY A 113 -33.63 22.01 10.07
N ASP A 114 -34.65 22.38 10.83
CA ASP A 114 -34.42 23.38 11.71
C ASP A 114 -33.72 22.99 12.90
N THR A 115 -33.75 21.83 13.32
CA THR A 115 -33.31 21.52 14.61
C THR A 115 -31.86 21.42 14.73
N HIS A 116 -31.15 21.60 13.90
CA HIS A 116 -29.91 21.42 14.00
C HIS A 116 -29.20 22.40 13.75
N ASP A 117 -28.76 22.87 14.30
CA ASP A 117 -28.03 23.87 14.13
C ASP A 117 -26.83 23.74 14.69
#